data_fb5cb71c7e257bc73b437b51b7568393
#
_entry.id   fb5cb71c7e257bc73b437b51b7568393
#
_cell.length_a   1.000
_cell.length_b   1.000
_cell.length_c   1.000
_cell.angle_alpha   90.00
_cell.angle_beta   90.00
_cell.angle_gamma   90.00
#
_symmetry.space_group_name_H-M   'P 1'
#
loop_
_entity.id
_entity.type
_entity.pdbx_description
1 polymer ?
#
loop_
_entity_poly.entity_id
_entity_poly.type
_entity_poly.pdbx_seq_one_letter_code
_entity_poly.pdbx_strand_id
1 'polypeptide(L)'
;VVRTELNVSSVQKLARVLFILEILLRNIKVGAVNTKRELYYICKGTIKGSTRYKPLDFEDQNESDSIIDFIGDMLEVYREELNCFANDRGGQTYSQQLVVTETLNDGDKATIDLSTLGTSPFQPKNKPQSLKLKAKKKIDFCLVVESEGTAGTLQAMGFTKRNNCILMGAQGVPSNGVRGWCKLIENQLDV
;
A
#
# COMPACT_ATOMS: atom_id res chain seq x y z
N VAL A 1 -20.86 19.43 29.23
CA VAL A 1 -21.67 18.36 28.57
C VAL A 1 -22.11 18.93 27.23
N VAL A 2 -21.43 18.57 26.13
CA VAL A 2 -21.85 18.97 24.78
C VAL A 2 -23.03 18.07 24.41
N ARG A 3 -24.24 18.60 24.41
CA ARG A 3 -25.39 17.93 23.80
C ARG A 3 -25.23 17.99 22.28
N THR A 4 -24.75 16.92 21.69
CA THR A 4 -24.81 16.74 20.24
C THR A 4 -26.25 16.41 19.89
N GLU A 5 -26.97 17.33 19.27
CA GLU A 5 -28.29 17.02 18.71
C GLU A 5 -28.09 15.98 17.61
N LEU A 6 -28.68 14.80 17.80
CA LEU A 6 -28.70 13.73 16.82
C LEU A 6 -29.67 14.15 15.71
N ASN A 7 -29.17 14.76 14.67
CA ASN A 7 -29.92 14.99 13.44
C ASN A 7 -29.74 13.81 12.48
N VAL A 8 -30.55 13.71 11.44
CA VAL A 8 -30.52 12.60 10.45
C VAL A 8 -29.15 12.45 9.82
N SER A 9 -28.45 13.55 9.55
CA SER A 9 -27.11 13.52 8.96
C SER A 9 -26.05 12.95 9.90
N SER A 10 -26.12 13.26 11.20
CA SER A 10 -25.20 12.70 12.21
C SER A 10 -25.44 11.21 12.41
N VAL A 11 -26.70 10.76 12.38
CA VAL A 11 -27.05 9.33 12.49
C VAL A 11 -26.54 8.57 11.26
N GLN A 12 -26.72 9.12 10.07
CA GLN A 12 -26.22 8.51 8.83
C GLN A 12 -24.69 8.41 8.84
N LYS A 13 -23.99 9.48 9.26
CA LYS A 13 -22.53 9.46 9.41
C LYS A 13 -22.08 8.39 10.39
N LEU A 14 -22.72 8.29 11.55
CA LEU A 14 -22.42 7.26 12.54
C LEU A 14 -22.63 5.85 11.98
N ALA A 15 -23.73 5.62 11.28
CA ALA A 15 -24.01 4.32 10.65
C ALA A 15 -22.95 3.96 9.59
N ARG A 16 -22.49 4.91 8.79
CA ARG A 16 -21.40 4.72 7.82
C ARG A 16 -20.08 4.37 8.50
N VAL A 17 -19.73 5.06 9.60
CA VAL A 17 -18.53 4.77 10.39
C VAL A 17 -18.58 3.35 10.95
N LEU A 18 -19.68 2.97 11.58
CA LEU A 18 -19.86 1.63 12.18
C LEU A 18 -19.79 0.53 11.11
N PHE A 19 -20.37 0.77 9.93
CA PHE A 19 -20.33 -0.17 8.83
C PHE A 19 -18.90 -0.39 8.28
N ILE A 20 -18.14 0.69 8.08
CA ILE A 20 -16.73 0.59 7.66
C ILE A 20 -15.89 -0.09 8.75
N LEU A 21 -16.08 0.25 10.02
CA LEU A 21 -15.41 -0.41 11.14
C LEU A 21 -15.67 -1.92 11.17
N GLU A 22 -16.90 -2.37 10.90
CA GLU A 22 -17.22 -3.80 10.82
C GLU A 22 -16.44 -4.50 9.71
N ILE A 23 -16.34 -3.88 8.53
CA ILE A 23 -15.59 -4.44 7.39
C ILE A 23 -14.09 -4.52 7.75
N LEU A 24 -13.51 -3.43 8.29
CA LEU A 24 -12.11 -3.38 8.67
C LEU A 24 -11.78 -4.42 9.75
N LEU A 25 -12.62 -4.53 10.79
CA LEU A 25 -12.45 -5.51 11.85
C LEU A 25 -12.53 -6.95 11.32
N ARG A 26 -13.46 -7.22 10.40
CA ARG A 26 -13.55 -8.54 9.75
C ARG A 26 -12.29 -8.83 8.94
N ASN A 27 -11.80 -7.86 8.17
CA ASN A 27 -10.58 -8.02 7.39
C ASN A 27 -9.36 -8.34 8.27
N ILE A 28 -9.21 -7.61 9.39
CA ILE A 28 -8.13 -7.88 10.35
C ILE A 28 -8.22 -9.30 10.90
N LYS A 29 -9.42 -9.76 11.30
CA LYS A 29 -9.63 -11.11 11.87
C LYS A 29 -9.30 -12.24 10.89
N VAL A 30 -9.57 -12.07 9.62
CA VAL A 30 -9.33 -13.10 8.59
C VAL A 30 -8.03 -12.87 7.79
N GLY A 31 -7.27 -11.83 8.11
CA GLY A 31 -6.06 -11.46 7.37
C GLY A 31 -6.33 -10.94 5.95
N ALA A 32 -7.58 -10.58 5.63
CA ALA A 32 -7.93 -9.99 4.35
C ALA A 32 -7.48 -8.54 4.25
N VAL A 33 -7.22 -8.10 3.03
CA VAL A 33 -6.75 -6.74 2.71
C VAL A 33 -7.68 -6.15 1.67
N ASN A 34 -8.05 -4.89 1.84
CA ASN A 34 -8.79 -4.13 0.83
C ASN A 34 -8.06 -2.85 0.46
N THR A 35 -8.23 -2.45 -0.79
CA THR A 35 -7.90 -1.06 -1.19
C THR A 35 -9.04 -0.12 -0.78
N LYS A 36 -8.74 1.19 -0.63
CA LYS A 36 -9.77 2.23 -0.43
C LYS A 36 -10.88 2.12 -1.49
N ARG A 37 -10.52 1.86 -2.74
CA ARG A 37 -11.46 1.73 -3.85
C ARG A 37 -12.35 0.48 -3.72
N GLU A 38 -11.81 -0.65 -3.29
CA GLU A 38 -12.60 -1.85 -3.02
C GLU A 38 -13.56 -1.64 -1.86
N LEU A 39 -13.11 -1.00 -0.77
CA LEU A 39 -14.00 -0.62 0.34
C LEU A 39 -15.14 0.26 -0.12
N TYR A 40 -14.88 1.27 -0.95
CA TYR A 40 -15.93 2.09 -1.55
C TYR A 40 -16.95 1.24 -2.31
N TYR A 41 -16.51 0.30 -3.16
CA TYR A 41 -17.43 -0.56 -3.91
C TYR A 41 -18.20 -1.54 -3.01
N ILE A 42 -17.61 -2.04 -1.95
CA ILE A 42 -18.31 -2.83 -0.94
C ILE A 42 -19.39 -1.99 -0.27
N CYS A 43 -19.09 -0.76 0.10
CA CYS A 43 -20.01 0.18 0.72
C CYS A 43 -21.13 0.59 -0.24
N LYS A 44 -20.83 0.74 -1.53
CA LYS A 44 -21.82 1.07 -2.57
C LYS A 44 -22.67 -0.14 -3.01
N GLY A 45 -22.40 -1.34 -2.49
CA GLY A 45 -23.16 -2.55 -2.81
C GLY A 45 -23.03 -3.03 -4.25
N THR A 46 -22.00 -2.60 -4.98
CA THR A 46 -21.75 -2.96 -6.38
C THR A 46 -21.07 -4.33 -6.54
N ILE A 47 -20.48 -4.87 -5.47
CA ILE A 47 -19.85 -6.19 -5.49
C ILE A 47 -20.93 -7.24 -5.20
N LYS A 48 -21.20 -8.12 -6.17
CA LYS A 48 -22.15 -9.23 -6.04
C LYS A 48 -21.75 -10.11 -4.85
N GLY A 49 -22.66 -10.25 -3.87
CA GLY A 49 -22.46 -11.08 -2.68
C GLY A 49 -22.56 -10.36 -1.34
N SER A 50 -22.56 -9.03 -1.31
CA SER A 50 -22.80 -8.23 -0.09
C SER A 50 -24.30 -8.03 0.22
N THR A 51 -25.09 -9.11 0.17
CA THR A 51 -26.57 -9.05 0.27
C THR A 51 -27.11 -8.76 1.67
N ARG A 52 -26.25 -8.61 2.68
CA ARG A 52 -26.69 -8.45 4.07
C ARG A 52 -26.99 -7.01 4.50
N TYR A 53 -26.45 -6.05 3.81
CA TYR A 53 -26.63 -4.63 4.16
C TYR A 53 -26.99 -3.82 2.91
N LYS A 54 -28.13 -3.09 2.98
CA LYS A 54 -28.43 -2.09 1.96
C LYS A 54 -27.26 -1.10 1.91
N PRO A 55 -26.80 -0.73 0.70
CA PRO A 55 -25.71 0.23 0.57
C PRO A 55 -26.07 1.50 1.34
N LEU A 56 -25.13 1.96 2.17
CA LEU A 56 -25.25 3.23 2.85
C LEU A 56 -24.86 4.31 1.83
N ASP A 57 -25.76 4.67 0.96
CA ASP A 57 -25.67 5.68 -0.10
C ASP A 57 -24.40 6.56 -0.07
N PHE A 58 -23.26 6.01 -0.52
CA PHE A 58 -22.06 6.80 -0.78
C PHE A 58 -22.15 7.36 -2.19
N GLU A 59 -22.09 8.66 -2.33
CA GLU A 59 -22.16 9.33 -3.63
C GLU A 59 -20.84 9.19 -4.40
N ASP A 60 -19.72 9.38 -3.70
CA ASP A 60 -18.39 9.26 -4.26
C ASP A 60 -17.40 8.56 -3.31
N GLN A 61 -16.19 8.26 -3.82
CA GLN A 61 -15.15 7.60 -3.08
C GLN A 61 -14.59 8.47 -1.95
N ASN A 62 -14.60 9.81 -2.09
CA ASN A 62 -14.04 10.71 -1.08
C ASN A 62 -14.78 10.61 0.25
N GLU A 63 -16.08 10.30 0.21
CA GLU A 63 -16.87 10.10 1.44
C GLU A 63 -16.37 8.89 2.24
N SER A 64 -16.14 7.75 1.58
CA SER A 64 -15.60 6.56 2.23
C SER A 64 -14.16 6.77 2.69
N ASP A 65 -13.35 7.44 1.87
CA ASP A 65 -11.94 7.76 2.19
C ASP A 65 -11.85 8.64 3.44
N SER A 66 -12.70 9.67 3.55
CA SER A 66 -12.76 10.56 4.71
C SER A 66 -13.16 9.83 6.00
N ILE A 67 -14.02 8.81 5.90
CA ILE A 67 -14.39 8.00 7.06
C ILE A 67 -13.25 7.08 7.47
N ILE A 68 -12.52 6.49 6.51
CA ILE A 68 -11.36 5.64 6.82
C ILE A 68 -10.28 6.45 7.51
N ASP A 69 -9.99 7.65 7.01
CA ASP A 69 -9.02 8.57 7.61
C ASP A 69 -9.48 9.00 9.02
N PHE A 70 -10.77 9.32 9.21
CA PHE A 70 -11.35 9.61 10.53
C PHE A 70 -11.23 8.44 11.52
N ILE A 71 -11.43 7.20 11.06
CA ILE A 71 -11.25 5.99 11.89
C ILE A 71 -9.78 5.84 12.29
N GLY A 72 -8.85 6.05 11.37
CA GLY A 72 -7.42 6.02 11.65
C GLY A 72 -7.02 7.05 12.72
N ASP A 73 -7.48 8.29 12.57
CA ASP A 73 -7.23 9.37 13.53
C ASP A 73 -7.84 9.06 14.90
N MET A 74 -9.08 8.55 14.94
CA MET A 74 -9.77 8.20 16.18
C MET A 74 -9.09 7.06 16.95
N LEU A 75 -8.51 6.10 16.24
CA LEU A 75 -7.82 4.94 16.82
C LEU A 75 -6.31 5.17 16.98
N GLU A 76 -5.79 6.31 16.52
CA GLU A 76 -4.35 6.64 16.49
C GLU A 76 -3.51 5.59 15.75
N VAL A 77 -4.06 5.04 14.66
CA VAL A 77 -3.39 4.02 13.83
C VAL A 77 -3.34 4.45 12.36
N TYR A 78 -2.35 3.98 11.64
CA TYR A 78 -2.32 4.15 10.20
C TYR A 78 -3.34 3.22 9.53
N ARG A 79 -3.93 3.68 8.43
CA ARG A 79 -4.91 2.89 7.65
C ARG A 79 -4.37 1.52 7.20
N GLU A 80 -3.06 1.42 6.99
CA GLU A 80 -2.38 0.18 6.63
C GLU A 80 -2.45 -0.85 7.77
N GLU A 81 -2.49 -0.41 9.03
CA GLU A 81 -2.69 -1.26 10.21
C GLU A 81 -4.13 -1.76 10.30
N LEU A 82 -5.06 -1.06 9.67
CA LEU A 82 -6.45 -1.47 9.48
C LEU A 82 -6.66 -2.42 8.28
N ASN A 83 -5.59 -2.92 7.67
CA ASN A 83 -5.63 -3.71 6.43
C ASN A 83 -6.33 -2.97 5.26
N CYS A 84 -6.31 -1.64 5.28
CA CYS A 84 -6.82 -0.79 4.22
C CYS A 84 -5.67 -0.06 3.53
N PHE A 85 -5.43 -0.39 2.28
CA PHE A 85 -4.32 0.19 1.52
C PHE A 85 -4.85 1.14 0.45
N ALA A 86 -4.09 2.18 0.14
CA ALA A 86 -4.28 2.83 -1.13
C ALA A 86 -3.88 1.84 -2.24
N ASN A 87 -4.32 2.08 -3.48
CA ASN A 87 -3.87 1.29 -4.63
C ASN A 87 -2.42 1.68 -4.99
N ASP A 88 -1.59 1.84 -3.95
CA ASP A 88 -0.24 2.33 -4.02
C ASP A 88 0.68 1.18 -4.41
N ARG A 89 1.11 1.22 -5.63
CA ARG A 89 2.27 0.45 -6.05
C ARG A 89 3.50 1.10 -5.44
N GLY A 90 4.40 0.30 -4.89
CA GLY A 90 5.63 0.78 -4.24
C GLY A 90 6.70 1.31 -5.20
N GLY A 91 6.30 1.81 -6.37
CA GLY A 91 7.20 2.25 -7.43
C GLY A 91 7.87 1.09 -8.17
N GLN A 92 8.41 1.39 -9.34
CA GLN A 92 9.20 0.43 -10.12
C GLN A 92 10.63 0.40 -9.58
N THR A 93 11.08 -0.73 -9.10
CA THR A 93 12.41 -0.90 -8.49
C THR A 93 13.28 -1.82 -9.30
N TYR A 94 14.51 -1.40 -9.52
CA TYR A 94 15.55 -2.15 -10.26
C TYR A 94 16.84 -2.19 -9.44
N SER A 95 17.51 -3.33 -9.39
CA SER A 95 18.85 -3.47 -8.83
C SER A 95 19.51 -4.76 -9.28
N GLN A 96 20.83 -4.75 -9.40
CA GLN A 96 21.62 -5.97 -9.63
C GLN A 96 22.03 -6.64 -8.31
N GLN A 97 21.87 -5.95 -7.19
CA GLN A 97 22.38 -6.39 -5.89
C GLN A 97 21.28 -6.78 -4.91
N LEU A 98 20.03 -6.41 -5.18
CA LEU A 98 18.95 -6.59 -4.22
C LEU A 98 18.25 -7.94 -4.38
N VAL A 99 18.09 -8.63 -3.26
CA VAL A 99 17.26 -9.83 -3.11
C VAL A 99 16.16 -9.53 -2.12
N VAL A 100 14.92 -9.80 -2.50
CA VAL A 100 13.72 -9.57 -1.69
C VAL A 100 13.12 -10.91 -1.30
N THR A 101 12.85 -11.13 -0.03
CA THR A 101 12.15 -12.31 0.47
C THR A 101 10.84 -11.86 1.10
N GLU A 102 9.73 -12.37 0.58
CA GLU A 102 8.38 -12.18 1.11
C GLU A 102 7.97 -13.41 1.93
N THR A 103 7.43 -13.18 3.12
CA THR A 103 6.77 -14.25 3.88
C THR A 103 5.29 -14.24 3.53
N LEU A 104 4.79 -15.35 2.96
CA LEU A 104 3.42 -15.54 2.56
C LEU A 104 2.53 -15.84 3.78
N ASN A 105 1.20 -15.76 3.60
CA ASN A 105 0.23 -15.95 4.68
C ASN A 105 0.23 -17.38 5.26
N ASP A 106 0.66 -18.36 4.49
CA ASP A 106 0.84 -19.77 4.89
C ASP A 106 2.18 -20.04 5.62
N GLY A 107 3.02 -19.02 5.74
CA GLY A 107 4.35 -19.09 6.32
C GLY A 107 5.46 -19.44 5.34
N ASP A 108 5.13 -19.77 4.11
CA ASP A 108 6.08 -20.01 3.04
C ASP A 108 6.84 -18.72 2.67
N LYS A 109 8.03 -18.88 2.10
CA LYS A 109 8.88 -17.75 1.71
C LYS A 109 9.10 -17.76 0.20
N ALA A 110 8.72 -16.66 -0.44
CA ALA A 110 9.06 -16.37 -1.83
C ALA A 110 10.27 -15.46 -1.87
N THR A 111 11.31 -15.85 -2.61
CA THR A 111 12.54 -15.04 -2.76
C THR A 111 12.73 -14.65 -4.21
N ILE A 112 12.94 -13.36 -4.44
CA ILE A 112 13.13 -12.75 -5.77
C ILE A 112 14.50 -12.07 -5.79
N ASP A 113 15.37 -12.49 -6.68
CA ASP A 113 16.61 -11.78 -7.00
C ASP A 113 16.31 -10.77 -8.13
N LEU A 114 16.41 -9.49 -7.84
CA LEU A 114 16.05 -8.45 -8.81
C LEU A 114 16.95 -8.46 -10.04
N SER A 115 18.16 -9.00 -9.96
CA SER A 115 19.05 -9.12 -11.13
C SER A 115 18.51 -10.07 -12.20
N THR A 116 17.65 -11.01 -11.82
CA THR A 116 17.03 -11.97 -12.76
C THR A 116 15.88 -11.38 -13.55
N LEU A 117 15.34 -10.25 -13.10
CA LEU A 117 14.21 -9.58 -13.75
C LEU A 117 14.59 -8.80 -15.02
N GLY A 118 15.90 -8.56 -15.23
CA GLY A 118 16.39 -7.84 -16.41
C GLY A 118 15.90 -6.40 -16.48
N THR A 119 15.04 -6.09 -17.46
CA THR A 119 14.40 -4.77 -17.62
C THR A 119 13.03 -4.71 -16.99
N SER A 120 12.48 -5.82 -16.49
CA SER A 120 11.20 -5.83 -15.78
C SER A 120 11.38 -5.29 -14.37
N PRO A 121 10.51 -4.37 -13.91
CA PRO A 121 10.61 -3.83 -12.57
C PRO A 121 10.11 -4.81 -11.50
N PHE A 122 10.71 -4.77 -10.34
CA PHE A 122 10.07 -5.25 -9.12
C PHE A 122 9.13 -4.16 -8.59
N GLN A 123 7.91 -4.52 -8.28
CA GLN A 123 6.94 -3.63 -7.64
C GLN A 123 6.54 -4.23 -6.28
N PRO A 124 7.00 -3.67 -5.14
CA PRO A 124 6.59 -4.16 -3.83
C PRO A 124 5.08 -3.99 -3.68
N LYS A 125 4.44 -5.06 -3.22
CA LYS A 125 3.02 -5.05 -2.90
C LYS A 125 2.80 -4.41 -1.53
N ASN A 126 1.56 -4.14 -1.20
CA ASN A 126 1.02 -3.31 -0.12
C ASN A 126 1.45 -3.62 1.34
N LYS A 127 2.42 -4.48 1.61
CA LYS A 127 2.94 -4.76 2.96
C LYS A 127 4.47 -4.79 2.96
N PRO A 128 5.14 -3.64 2.81
CA PRO A 128 6.60 -3.62 2.83
C PRO A 128 7.19 -4.22 4.10
N GLN A 129 6.49 -4.15 5.25
CA GLN A 129 6.96 -4.71 6.53
C GLN A 129 7.10 -6.24 6.51
N SER A 130 6.38 -6.95 5.63
CA SER A 130 6.53 -8.40 5.47
C SER A 130 7.74 -8.81 4.62
N LEU A 131 8.44 -7.83 4.05
CA LEU A 131 9.56 -8.05 3.16
C LEU A 131 10.88 -8.00 3.92
N LYS A 132 11.76 -8.96 3.63
CA LYS A 132 13.16 -8.95 4.07
C LYS A 132 14.05 -8.67 2.87
N LEU A 133 14.96 -7.72 3.04
CA LEU A 133 15.90 -7.29 2.02
C LEU A 133 17.29 -7.82 2.34
N LYS A 134 17.98 -8.27 1.30
CA LYS A 134 19.39 -8.65 1.38
C LYS A 134 20.14 -8.11 0.18
N ALA A 135 21.22 -7.43 0.41
CA ALA A 135 22.14 -7.04 -0.64
C ALA A 135 23.19 -8.15 -0.88
N LYS A 136 23.44 -8.52 -2.15
CA LYS A 136 24.50 -9.44 -2.56
C LYS A 136 25.89 -8.81 -2.40
N LYS A 137 25.97 -7.51 -2.60
CA LYS A 137 27.15 -6.64 -2.40
C LYS A 137 26.68 -5.33 -1.80
N LYS A 138 27.60 -4.54 -1.25
CA LYS A 138 27.29 -3.20 -0.75
C LYS A 138 26.58 -2.39 -1.84
N ILE A 139 25.47 -1.78 -1.46
CA ILE A 139 24.74 -0.81 -2.29
C ILE A 139 25.25 0.57 -1.91
N ASP A 140 25.65 1.36 -2.89
CA ASP A 140 26.29 2.65 -2.64
C ASP A 140 25.27 3.77 -2.48
N PHE A 141 24.13 3.67 -3.17
CA PHE A 141 23.04 4.65 -3.09
C PHE A 141 21.72 4.10 -3.62
N CYS A 142 20.62 4.74 -3.24
CA CYS A 142 19.29 4.58 -3.82
C CYS A 142 18.94 5.84 -4.63
N LEU A 143 18.69 5.69 -5.94
CA LEU A 143 18.24 6.77 -6.82
C LEU A 143 16.74 6.66 -7.03
N VAL A 144 16.00 7.64 -6.54
CA VAL A 144 14.56 7.76 -6.79
C VAL A 144 14.33 8.83 -7.85
N VAL A 145 13.70 8.47 -8.94
CA VAL A 145 13.31 9.38 -10.03
C VAL A 145 11.79 9.52 -10.08
N GLU A 146 11.30 10.67 -10.43
CA GLU A 146 9.87 10.98 -10.46
C GLU A 146 9.11 10.07 -11.42
N SER A 147 9.67 9.82 -12.61
CA SER A 147 9.00 9.08 -13.68
C SER A 147 9.44 7.62 -13.75
N GLU A 148 8.47 6.69 -13.78
CA GLU A 148 8.73 5.27 -14.07
C GLU A 148 9.34 5.06 -15.47
N GLY A 149 8.91 5.85 -16.45
CA GLY A 149 9.47 5.83 -17.79
C GLY A 149 10.96 6.18 -17.81
N THR A 150 11.36 7.18 -17.03
CA THR A 150 12.77 7.57 -16.85
C THR A 150 13.56 6.45 -16.16
N ALA A 151 13.02 5.84 -15.10
CA ALA A 151 13.65 4.71 -14.43
C ALA A 151 13.84 3.52 -15.41
N GLY A 152 12.80 3.17 -16.17
CA GLY A 152 12.85 2.11 -17.17
C GLY A 152 13.88 2.37 -18.25
N THR A 153 13.98 3.61 -18.74
CA THR A 153 15.00 4.02 -19.73
C THR A 153 16.41 3.88 -19.17
N LEU A 154 16.67 4.39 -17.96
CA LEU A 154 17.95 4.24 -17.28
C LEU A 154 18.32 2.75 -17.09
N GLN A 155 17.36 1.93 -16.70
CA GLN A 155 17.55 0.49 -16.55
C GLN A 155 17.88 -0.17 -17.89
N ALA A 156 17.15 0.14 -18.94
CA ALA A 156 17.42 -0.39 -20.31
C ALA A 156 18.81 -0.02 -20.79
N MET A 157 19.30 1.18 -20.43
CA MET A 157 20.67 1.63 -20.71
C MET A 157 21.71 0.97 -19.80
N GLY A 158 21.34 0.08 -18.89
CA GLY A 158 22.23 -0.66 -18.01
C GLY A 158 22.76 0.15 -16.82
N PHE A 159 22.00 1.13 -16.33
CA PHE A 159 22.42 1.98 -15.23
C PHE A 159 22.77 1.18 -13.95
N THR A 160 21.89 0.25 -13.53
CA THR A 160 22.14 -0.59 -12.34
C THR A 160 23.26 -1.63 -12.54
N LYS A 161 23.62 -1.94 -13.78
CA LYS A 161 24.78 -2.82 -14.06
C LYS A 161 26.11 -2.09 -13.87
N ARG A 162 26.14 -0.79 -14.15
CA ARG A 162 27.36 0.03 -14.03
C ARG A 162 27.54 0.61 -12.63
N ASN A 163 26.45 0.66 -11.84
CA ASN A 163 26.45 1.25 -10.51
C ASN A 163 25.89 0.25 -9.49
N ASN A 164 26.50 0.18 -8.33
CA ASN A 164 25.99 -0.63 -7.22
C ASN A 164 24.83 0.10 -6.53
N CYS A 165 23.69 0.21 -7.19
CA CYS A 165 22.58 1.03 -6.72
C CYS A 165 21.23 0.33 -6.77
N ILE A 166 20.28 0.92 -6.09
CA ILE A 166 18.85 0.71 -6.29
C ILE A 166 18.34 1.89 -7.11
N LEU A 167 17.63 1.61 -8.21
CA LEU A 167 16.97 2.60 -9.04
C LEU A 167 15.47 2.44 -8.89
N MET A 168 14.76 3.52 -8.61
CA MET A 168 13.32 3.50 -8.36
C MET A 168 12.60 4.60 -9.15
N GLY A 169 11.48 4.25 -9.79
CA GLY A 169 10.53 5.18 -10.38
C GLY A 169 9.30 5.38 -9.49
N ALA A 170 8.97 6.65 -9.17
CA ALA A 170 8.01 6.99 -8.11
C ALA A 170 6.58 7.30 -8.60
N GLN A 171 6.31 7.36 -9.91
CA GLN A 171 5.01 7.77 -10.48
C GLN A 171 4.55 9.18 -10.09
N GLY A 172 5.43 10.16 -10.20
CA GLY A 172 5.16 11.54 -9.79
C GLY A 172 5.50 11.76 -8.31
N VAL A 173 4.61 12.39 -7.56
CA VAL A 173 4.82 12.57 -6.11
C VAL A 173 4.83 11.21 -5.42
N PRO A 174 5.90 10.87 -4.66
CA PRO A 174 6.02 9.56 -4.03
C PRO A 174 4.82 9.25 -3.12
N SER A 175 4.12 8.17 -3.44
CA SER A 175 3.00 7.65 -2.65
C SER A 175 3.47 7.13 -1.29
N ASN A 176 2.54 6.82 -0.38
CA ASN A 176 2.87 6.20 0.90
C ASN A 176 3.59 4.86 0.71
N GLY A 177 3.20 4.08 -0.33
CA GLY A 177 3.86 2.83 -0.68
C GLY A 177 5.32 3.02 -1.07
N VAL A 178 5.61 4.03 -1.92
CA VAL A 178 6.99 4.38 -2.32
C VAL A 178 7.81 4.84 -1.11
N ARG A 179 7.24 5.73 -0.28
CA ARG A 179 7.92 6.22 0.93
C ARG A 179 8.21 5.11 1.93
N GLY A 180 7.22 4.23 2.16
CA GLY A 180 7.39 3.05 3.03
C GLY A 180 8.45 2.08 2.51
N TRP A 181 8.54 1.91 1.19
CA TRP A 181 9.56 1.09 0.56
C TRP A 181 10.96 1.71 0.69
N CYS A 182 11.10 3.02 0.47
CA CYS A 182 12.36 3.73 0.70
C CYS A 182 12.82 3.59 2.16
N LYS A 183 11.92 3.79 3.12
CA LYS A 183 12.22 3.62 4.54
C LYS A 183 12.64 2.19 4.91
N LEU A 184 12.03 1.18 4.27
CA LEU A 184 12.44 -0.20 4.47
C LEU A 184 13.85 -0.47 3.94
N ILE A 185 14.17 0.07 2.75
CA ILE A 185 15.52 -0.02 2.16
C ILE A 185 16.54 0.62 3.10
N GLU A 186 16.30 1.85 3.55
CA GLU A 186 17.15 2.56 4.51
C GLU A 186 17.39 1.72 5.78
N ASN A 187 16.31 1.24 6.40
CA ASN A 187 16.40 0.52 7.67
C ASN A 187 17.10 -0.85 7.59
N GLN A 188 17.04 -1.53 6.44
CA GLN A 188 17.56 -2.90 6.30
C GLN A 188 18.91 -2.96 5.58
N LEU A 189 19.26 -1.96 4.78
CA LEU A 189 20.45 -2.00 3.94
C LEU A 189 21.48 -0.91 4.25
N ASP A 190 21.16 0.01 5.16
CA ASP A 190 22.02 1.14 5.55
C ASP A 190 22.48 1.98 4.33
N VAL A 191 21.50 2.40 3.48
CA VAL A 191 21.69 3.10 2.20
C VAL A 191 20.94 4.43 2.19
#